data_4e33bdc47e2e717b92e8c558168e3222
#
_entry.id   4e33bdc47e2e717b92e8c558168e3222
#
_cell.length_a   1.000
_cell.length_b   1.000
_cell.length_c   1.000
_cell.angle_alpha   90.00
_cell.angle_beta   90.00
_cell.angle_gamma   90.00
#
_symmetry.space_group_name_H-M   'P 1'
#
loop_
_entity.id
_entity.type
_entity.pdbx_description
1 polymer ?
#
loop_
_entity_poly.entity_id
_entity_poly.type
_entity_poly.pdbx_seq_one_letter_code
_entity_poly.pdbx_strand_id
1 'polypeptide(L)'
;PTAAPAETPAQTTAAPQTEAPATAAALTGTVATDGSTSMEKVIGALGEAFMEANSGVNFTYNPTGSGSGITAVSEGRCDIGLSSRALKDSEVASGLVGTVLAYDGIAVIVNPANTVEDLDIETIAKIYTGEITNWSEVGGADAEIVLVGREAGSGTRSGFEELTETVDKCKYRQELTSTGDVITA
;
A
#
# COMPACT_ATOMS: atom_id res chain seq x y z
N PRO A 1 -73.34 29.15 48.35
CA PRO A 1 -72.30 28.17 48.60
C PRO A 1 -71.52 27.93 47.30
N THR A 2 -70.33 28.47 47.26
CA THR A 2 -69.45 28.49 46.10
C THR A 2 -68.38 27.43 46.29
N ALA A 3 -68.31 26.47 45.40
CA ALA A 3 -67.30 25.42 45.43
C ALA A 3 -65.97 25.94 44.90
N ALA A 4 -64.88 25.69 45.60
CA ALA A 4 -63.53 25.98 45.20
C ALA A 4 -63.03 24.95 44.17
N PRO A 5 -62.17 25.35 43.25
CA PRO A 5 -61.61 24.42 42.26
C PRO A 5 -60.46 23.58 42.87
N ALA A 6 -60.40 22.32 42.44
CA ALA A 6 -59.36 21.35 42.84
C ALA A 6 -58.03 21.65 42.15
N GLU A 7 -56.95 21.66 42.94
CA GLU A 7 -55.55 21.73 42.43
C GLU A 7 -55.14 20.42 41.77
N THR A 8 -54.65 20.53 40.55
CA THR A 8 -54.04 19.44 39.79
C THR A 8 -52.58 19.31 40.23
N PRO A 9 -52.07 18.12 40.58
CA PRO A 9 -50.66 17.97 40.89
C PRO A 9 -49.77 18.09 39.67
N ALA A 10 -48.75 18.93 39.78
CA ALA A 10 -47.71 19.14 38.74
C ALA A 10 -46.90 17.85 38.50
N GLN A 11 -46.97 17.33 37.29
CA GLN A 11 -46.06 16.27 36.85
C GLN A 11 -44.66 16.85 36.67
N THR A 12 -43.71 16.43 37.48
CA THR A 12 -42.29 16.70 37.34
C THR A 12 -41.78 15.83 36.19
N THR A 13 -41.59 16.41 35.00
CA THR A 13 -40.90 15.80 33.89
C THR A 13 -39.41 15.69 34.24
N ALA A 14 -38.93 14.49 34.50
CA ALA A 14 -37.51 14.19 34.62
C ALA A 14 -36.83 14.46 33.27
N ALA A 15 -35.78 15.27 33.29
CA ALA A 15 -34.94 15.51 32.12
C ALA A 15 -34.33 14.18 31.63
N PRO A 16 -34.18 13.97 30.31
CA PRO A 16 -33.51 12.78 29.79
C PRO A 16 -32.05 12.80 30.24
N GLN A 17 -31.67 11.76 30.99
CA GLN A 17 -30.25 11.48 31.30
C GLN A 17 -29.56 11.15 29.97
N THR A 18 -28.66 12.01 29.56
CA THR A 18 -27.71 11.70 28.51
C THR A 18 -26.80 10.61 29.01
N GLU A 19 -27.02 9.37 28.58
CA GLU A 19 -26.06 8.29 28.82
C GLU A 19 -24.70 8.75 28.27
N ALA A 20 -23.69 8.77 29.12
CA ALA A 20 -22.32 8.97 28.70
C ALA A 20 -21.98 7.84 27.72
N PRO A 21 -21.24 8.13 26.61
CA PRO A 21 -20.85 7.10 25.67
C PRO A 21 -20.11 6.00 26.42
N ALA A 22 -20.58 4.76 26.29
CA ALA A 22 -19.92 3.60 26.86
C ALA A 22 -18.44 3.64 26.44
N THR A 23 -17.54 3.64 27.42
CA THR A 23 -16.09 3.60 27.15
C THR A 23 -15.84 2.33 26.36
N ALA A 24 -15.49 2.46 25.09
CA ALA A 24 -15.13 1.31 24.26
C ALA A 24 -14.02 0.54 25.00
N ALA A 25 -14.17 -0.77 25.10
CA ALA A 25 -13.15 -1.62 25.72
C ALA A 25 -11.80 -1.34 25.01
N ALA A 26 -10.73 -1.14 25.78
CA ALA A 26 -9.42 -0.87 25.23
C ALA A 26 -9.00 -2.04 24.33
N LEU A 27 -8.59 -1.73 23.09
CA LEU A 27 -8.08 -2.74 22.17
C LEU A 27 -6.76 -3.31 22.72
N THR A 28 -6.62 -4.63 22.64
CA THR A 28 -5.40 -5.34 23.03
C THR A 28 -5.12 -6.47 22.07
N GLY A 29 -3.86 -6.79 21.86
CA GLY A 29 -3.45 -7.89 20.98
C GLY A 29 -2.36 -7.49 20.01
N THR A 30 -2.15 -8.31 18.99
CA THR A 30 -1.18 -8.05 17.92
C THR A 30 -1.90 -7.92 16.58
N VAL A 31 -1.50 -6.95 15.77
CA VAL A 31 -1.85 -6.84 14.36
C VAL A 31 -0.60 -7.14 13.55
N ALA A 32 -0.59 -8.27 12.87
CA ALA A 32 0.50 -8.71 12.03
C ALA A 32 0.26 -8.33 10.57
N THR A 33 1.20 -7.61 9.95
CA THR A 33 1.12 -7.25 8.53
C THR A 33 2.33 -7.78 7.77
N ASP A 34 2.11 -8.15 6.51
CA ASP A 34 3.13 -8.71 5.64
C ASP A 34 2.95 -8.19 4.21
N GLY A 35 4.02 -7.94 3.48
CA GLY A 35 3.90 -7.67 2.03
C GLY A 35 4.76 -6.54 1.49
N SER A 36 4.12 -5.66 0.74
CA SER A 36 4.76 -4.66 -0.11
C SER A 36 5.85 -3.82 0.57
N THR A 37 7.07 -3.86 0.04
CA THR A 37 8.21 -3.07 0.54
C THR A 37 8.10 -1.57 0.19
N SER A 38 7.32 -1.18 -0.83
CA SER A 38 7.10 0.23 -1.12
C SER A 38 6.17 0.91 -0.10
N MET A 39 5.39 0.13 0.65
CA MET A 39 4.51 0.64 1.71
C MET A 39 5.22 0.81 3.07
N GLU A 40 6.49 0.43 3.20
CA GLU A 40 7.21 0.39 4.48
C GLU A 40 7.06 1.67 5.30
N LYS A 41 7.31 2.83 4.69
CA LYS A 41 7.25 4.12 5.40
C LYS A 41 5.83 4.49 5.84
N VAL A 42 4.84 4.28 4.98
CA VAL A 42 3.45 4.63 5.28
C VAL A 42 2.87 3.69 6.34
N ILE A 43 3.16 2.39 6.24
CA ILE A 43 2.70 1.39 7.21
C ILE A 43 3.41 1.54 8.54
N GLY A 44 4.70 1.87 8.55
CA GLY A 44 5.43 2.20 9.78
C GLY A 44 4.77 3.36 10.53
N ALA A 45 4.54 4.48 9.86
CA ALA A 45 3.90 5.64 10.45
C ALA A 45 2.46 5.37 10.94
N LEU A 46 1.67 4.62 10.16
CA LEU A 46 0.30 4.23 10.57
C LEU A 46 0.32 3.27 11.76
N GLY A 47 1.23 2.30 11.79
CA GLY A 47 1.39 1.36 12.89
C GLY A 47 1.80 2.06 14.19
N GLU A 48 2.75 2.98 14.13
CA GLU A 48 3.15 3.80 15.28
C GLU A 48 1.98 4.63 15.82
N ALA A 49 1.28 5.36 14.95
CA ALA A 49 0.12 6.16 15.34
C ALA A 49 -1.02 5.28 15.92
N PHE A 50 -1.22 4.08 15.38
CA PHE A 50 -2.22 3.15 15.88
C PHE A 50 -1.86 2.61 17.28
N MET A 51 -0.59 2.26 17.52
CA MET A 51 -0.12 1.84 18.84
C MET A 51 -0.14 2.97 19.86
N GLU A 52 0.15 4.21 19.44
CA GLU A 52 0.02 5.39 20.31
C GLU A 52 -1.43 5.59 20.77
N ALA A 53 -2.38 5.46 19.83
CA ALA A 53 -3.81 5.57 20.12
C ALA A 53 -4.37 4.37 20.91
N ASN A 54 -3.72 3.20 20.82
CA ASN A 54 -4.17 1.93 21.40
C ASN A 54 -3.00 1.22 22.08
N SER A 55 -2.62 1.68 23.26
CA SER A 55 -1.42 1.22 23.98
C SER A 55 -1.39 -0.28 24.35
N GLY A 56 -2.51 -0.99 24.22
CA GLY A 56 -2.60 -2.44 24.42
C GLY A 56 -2.37 -3.25 23.13
N VAL A 57 -2.18 -2.58 21.99
CA VAL A 57 -1.95 -3.22 20.68
C VAL A 57 -0.47 -3.20 20.33
N ASN A 58 0.02 -4.34 19.83
CA ASN A 58 1.32 -4.43 19.16
C ASN A 58 1.11 -4.57 17.66
N PHE A 59 1.73 -3.69 16.87
CA PHE A 59 1.68 -3.72 15.40
C PHE A 59 3.03 -4.20 14.85
N THR A 60 2.99 -5.16 13.92
CA THR A 60 4.19 -5.69 13.28
C THR A 60 4.08 -5.63 11.77
N TYR A 61 5.21 -5.39 11.10
CA TYR A 61 5.31 -5.37 9.65
C TYR A 61 6.50 -6.21 9.18
N ASN A 62 6.25 -7.05 8.16
CA ASN A 62 7.24 -7.88 7.53
C ASN A 62 7.34 -7.55 6.02
N PRO A 63 8.44 -6.95 5.54
CA PRO A 63 8.60 -6.49 4.15
C PRO A 63 8.99 -7.64 3.21
N THR A 64 8.05 -8.41 2.70
CA THR A 64 8.31 -9.60 1.87
C THR A 64 7.93 -9.45 0.39
N GLY A 65 7.31 -8.33 0.02
CA GLY A 65 6.77 -8.07 -1.31
C GLY A 65 5.27 -8.40 -1.43
N SER A 66 4.59 -7.75 -2.39
CA SER A 66 3.12 -7.81 -2.51
C SER A 66 2.57 -9.21 -2.69
N GLY A 67 3.21 -10.03 -3.53
CA GLY A 67 2.76 -11.41 -3.77
C GLY A 67 2.83 -12.28 -2.50
N SER A 68 3.93 -12.15 -1.75
CA SER A 68 4.10 -12.87 -0.48
C SER A 68 3.08 -12.42 0.57
N GLY A 69 2.82 -11.11 0.69
CA GLY A 69 1.81 -10.57 1.59
C GLY A 69 0.40 -11.05 1.28
N ILE A 70 0.02 -11.06 -0.01
CA ILE A 70 -1.27 -11.59 -0.46
C ILE A 70 -1.39 -13.09 -0.12
N THR A 71 -0.34 -13.87 -0.34
CA THR A 71 -0.31 -15.28 0.04
C THR A 71 -0.39 -15.45 1.56
N ALA A 72 0.36 -14.66 2.33
CA ALA A 72 0.39 -14.72 3.78
C ALA A 72 -1.00 -14.48 4.39
N VAL A 73 -1.72 -13.44 3.92
CA VAL A 73 -3.07 -13.17 4.43
C VAL A 73 -4.08 -14.24 3.98
N SER A 74 -3.97 -14.77 2.76
CA SER A 74 -4.87 -15.82 2.28
C SER A 74 -4.73 -17.14 3.06
N GLU A 75 -3.53 -17.41 3.58
CA GLU A 75 -3.21 -18.58 4.41
C GLU A 75 -3.41 -18.32 5.91
N GLY A 76 -3.84 -17.15 6.31
CA GLY A 76 -4.03 -16.78 7.73
C GLY A 76 -2.72 -16.63 8.51
N ARG A 77 -1.58 -16.38 7.84
CA ARG A 77 -0.27 -16.17 8.48
C ARG A 77 -0.06 -14.74 8.95
N CYS A 78 -0.85 -13.79 8.46
CA CYS A 78 -0.92 -12.42 8.95
C CYS A 78 -2.37 -11.92 8.90
N ASP A 79 -2.64 -10.83 9.58
CA ASP A 79 -3.99 -10.24 9.66
C ASP A 79 -4.29 -9.34 8.44
N ILE A 80 -3.26 -8.64 7.94
CA ILE A 80 -3.38 -7.71 6.82
C ILE A 80 -2.24 -7.96 5.82
N GLY A 81 -2.58 -8.28 4.58
CA GLY A 81 -1.65 -8.34 3.46
C GLY A 81 -1.49 -6.96 2.82
N LEU A 82 -0.27 -6.54 2.54
CA LEU A 82 0.07 -5.25 1.95
C LEU A 82 0.43 -5.43 0.47
N SER A 83 -0.21 -4.66 -0.40
CA SER A 83 -0.01 -4.76 -1.84
C SER A 83 0.13 -3.40 -2.51
N SER A 84 1.09 -3.28 -3.45
CA SER A 84 1.28 -2.12 -4.34
C SER A 84 0.67 -2.35 -5.74
N ARG A 85 -0.25 -3.29 -5.86
CA ARG A 85 -1.06 -3.53 -7.05
C ARG A 85 -2.48 -3.89 -6.65
N ALA A 86 -3.41 -3.82 -7.59
CA ALA A 86 -4.74 -4.36 -7.39
C ALA A 86 -4.69 -5.89 -7.16
N LEU A 87 -5.71 -6.42 -6.49
CA LEU A 87 -5.92 -7.86 -6.41
C LEU A 87 -6.31 -8.41 -7.79
N LYS A 88 -5.76 -9.58 -8.13
CA LYS A 88 -6.17 -10.33 -9.33
C LYS A 88 -7.57 -10.92 -9.13
N ASP A 89 -8.29 -11.19 -10.21
CA ASP A 89 -9.62 -11.81 -10.14
C ASP A 89 -9.61 -13.12 -9.36
N SER A 90 -8.55 -13.93 -9.49
CA SER A 90 -8.40 -15.19 -8.74
C SER A 90 -8.22 -14.95 -7.23
N GLU A 91 -7.56 -13.86 -6.83
CA GLU A 91 -7.35 -13.49 -5.43
C GLU A 91 -8.66 -12.98 -4.81
N VAL A 92 -9.42 -12.17 -5.56
CA VAL A 92 -10.77 -11.74 -5.16
C VAL A 92 -11.72 -12.95 -5.08
N ALA A 93 -11.67 -13.87 -6.04
CA ALA A 93 -12.47 -15.08 -6.03
C ALA A 93 -12.15 -16.03 -4.85
N SER A 94 -10.94 -15.95 -4.29
CA SER A 94 -10.57 -16.69 -3.08
C SER A 94 -11.08 -16.04 -1.78
N GLY A 95 -11.79 -14.91 -1.86
CA GLY A 95 -12.41 -14.23 -0.73
C GLY A 95 -11.59 -13.08 -0.15
N LEU A 96 -10.48 -12.71 -0.79
CA LEU A 96 -9.71 -11.54 -0.35
C LEU A 96 -10.44 -10.24 -0.69
N VAL A 97 -10.40 -9.28 0.21
CA VAL A 97 -10.98 -7.94 0.06
C VAL A 97 -9.87 -6.91 0.07
N GLY A 98 -9.78 -6.12 -1.01
CA GLY A 98 -8.82 -5.02 -1.12
C GLY A 98 -9.40 -3.71 -0.60
N THR A 99 -8.65 -3.02 0.28
CA THR A 99 -8.95 -1.65 0.71
C THR A 99 -7.84 -0.73 0.23
N VAL A 100 -8.18 0.28 -0.56
CA VAL A 100 -7.21 1.28 -1.03
C VAL A 100 -6.85 2.23 0.12
N LEU A 101 -5.57 2.26 0.48
CA LEU A 101 -5.04 3.18 1.50
C LEU A 101 -4.57 4.51 0.90
N ALA A 102 -3.91 4.46 -0.26
CA ALA A 102 -3.38 5.62 -0.95
C ALA A 102 -3.19 5.30 -2.44
N TYR A 103 -3.05 6.33 -3.24
CA TYR A 103 -2.55 6.22 -4.61
C TYR A 103 -1.05 6.46 -4.62
N ASP A 104 -0.32 5.67 -5.40
CA ASP A 104 1.13 5.70 -5.52
C ASP A 104 1.53 6.03 -6.95
N GLY A 105 2.76 6.52 -7.14
CA GLY A 105 3.37 6.78 -8.43
C GLY A 105 4.65 5.94 -8.59
N ILE A 106 4.79 5.27 -9.74
CA ILE A 106 6.01 4.54 -10.07
C ILE A 106 6.92 5.46 -10.87
N ALA A 107 8.14 5.70 -10.37
CA ALA A 107 9.15 6.49 -11.05
C ALA A 107 10.26 5.59 -11.60
N VAL A 108 10.62 5.82 -12.86
CA VAL A 108 11.88 5.30 -13.43
C VAL A 108 12.99 6.25 -13.02
N ILE A 109 14.01 5.72 -12.38
CA ILE A 109 15.16 6.51 -11.90
C ILE A 109 16.41 6.14 -12.71
N VAL A 110 17.29 7.10 -12.91
CA VAL A 110 18.55 6.94 -13.63
C VAL A 110 19.70 7.51 -12.79
N ASN A 111 20.92 7.12 -13.12
CA ASN A 111 22.12 7.70 -12.50
C ASN A 111 22.14 9.22 -12.73
N PRO A 112 22.51 10.06 -11.74
CA PRO A 112 22.58 11.52 -11.89
C PRO A 112 23.50 12.02 -13.01
N ALA A 113 24.44 11.20 -13.46
CA ALA A 113 25.30 11.53 -14.61
C ALA A 113 24.61 11.32 -15.97
N ASN A 114 23.44 10.71 -16.01
CA ASN A 114 22.65 10.55 -17.22
C ASN A 114 22.07 11.90 -17.65
N THR A 115 22.20 12.22 -18.94
CA THR A 115 21.75 13.50 -19.51
C THR A 115 20.36 13.42 -20.16
N VAL A 116 19.75 12.26 -20.16
CA VAL A 116 18.38 12.08 -20.68
C VAL A 116 17.40 12.63 -19.65
N GLU A 117 16.61 13.63 -20.03
CA GLU A 117 15.71 14.36 -19.11
C GLU A 117 14.27 13.85 -19.18
N ASP A 118 13.83 13.36 -20.36
CA ASP A 118 12.44 12.95 -20.58
C ASP A 118 12.36 11.81 -21.58
N LEU A 119 11.48 10.85 -21.30
CA LEU A 119 11.16 9.73 -22.18
C LEU A 119 9.66 9.44 -22.09
N ASP A 120 9.03 9.19 -23.23
CA ASP A 120 7.65 8.71 -23.24
C ASP A 120 7.56 7.22 -22.84
N ILE A 121 6.36 6.79 -22.50
CA ILE A 121 6.08 5.42 -22.02
C ILE A 121 6.45 4.38 -23.09
N GLU A 122 6.23 4.67 -24.37
CA GLU A 122 6.57 3.76 -25.47
C GLU A 122 8.08 3.55 -25.56
N THR A 123 8.86 4.61 -25.44
CA THR A 123 10.33 4.53 -25.43
C THR A 123 10.84 3.77 -24.19
N ILE A 124 10.26 4.01 -23.02
CA ILE A 124 10.56 3.24 -21.80
C ILE A 124 10.25 1.76 -22.03
N ALA A 125 9.11 1.42 -22.62
CA ALA A 125 8.76 0.04 -22.95
C ALA A 125 9.80 -0.63 -23.87
N LYS A 126 10.26 0.07 -24.92
CA LYS A 126 11.30 -0.42 -25.83
C LYS A 126 12.65 -0.64 -25.13
N ILE A 127 13.01 0.21 -24.19
CA ILE A 127 14.19 0.03 -23.36
C ILE A 127 14.06 -1.26 -22.53
N TYR A 128 12.94 -1.41 -21.80
CA TYR A 128 12.77 -2.56 -20.91
C TYR A 128 12.56 -3.88 -21.65
N THR A 129 12.05 -3.87 -22.90
CA THR A 129 11.98 -5.05 -23.76
C THR A 129 13.28 -5.35 -24.49
N GLY A 130 14.28 -4.45 -24.39
CA GLY A 130 15.60 -4.60 -25.00
C GLY A 130 15.61 -4.35 -26.49
N GLU A 131 14.67 -3.57 -27.01
CA GLU A 131 14.70 -3.03 -28.37
C GLU A 131 15.66 -1.85 -28.49
N ILE A 132 15.74 -1.03 -27.41
CA ILE A 132 16.70 0.05 -27.22
C ILE A 132 17.67 -0.38 -26.14
N THR A 133 18.97 -0.40 -26.43
CA THR A 133 19.98 -0.94 -25.51
C THR A 133 21.13 0.03 -25.21
N ASN A 134 21.17 1.17 -25.90
CA ASN A 134 22.20 2.19 -25.72
C ASN A 134 21.55 3.56 -25.51
N TRP A 135 22.06 4.32 -24.53
CA TRP A 135 21.54 5.65 -24.23
C TRP A 135 21.63 6.64 -25.39
N SER A 136 22.58 6.45 -26.32
CA SER A 136 22.70 7.28 -27.54
C SER A 136 21.46 7.19 -28.45
N GLU A 137 20.71 6.11 -28.40
CA GLU A 137 19.50 5.93 -29.20
C GLU A 137 18.33 6.83 -28.71
N VAL A 138 18.45 7.33 -27.48
CA VAL A 138 17.44 8.21 -26.84
C VAL A 138 18.02 9.58 -26.45
N GLY A 139 19.11 10.00 -27.11
CA GLY A 139 19.70 11.33 -26.91
C GLY A 139 20.68 11.45 -25.75
N GLY A 140 21.05 10.34 -25.14
CA GLY A 140 22.07 10.27 -24.09
C GLY A 140 23.49 10.00 -24.63
N ALA A 141 24.39 9.66 -23.73
CA ALA A 141 25.77 9.28 -24.06
C ALA A 141 25.84 7.92 -24.77
N ASP A 142 26.94 7.67 -25.49
CA ASP A 142 27.19 6.32 -26.03
C ASP A 142 27.61 5.38 -24.89
N ALA A 143 26.62 4.75 -24.29
CA ALA A 143 26.77 3.83 -23.18
C ALA A 143 25.61 2.81 -23.14
N GLU A 144 25.94 1.58 -22.77
CA GLU A 144 24.94 0.50 -22.59
C GLU A 144 23.93 0.84 -21.52
N ILE A 145 22.64 0.54 -21.76
CA ILE A 145 21.58 0.63 -20.77
C ILE A 145 21.58 -0.64 -19.91
N VAL A 146 21.77 -0.47 -18.60
CA VAL A 146 21.68 -1.57 -17.64
C VAL A 146 20.36 -1.48 -16.89
N LEU A 147 19.50 -2.49 -17.07
CA LEU A 147 18.17 -2.53 -16.48
C LEU A 147 18.22 -3.18 -15.10
N VAL A 148 17.85 -2.42 -14.09
CA VAL A 148 17.66 -2.90 -12.72
C VAL A 148 16.16 -2.85 -12.41
N GLY A 149 15.63 -3.93 -11.92
CA GLY A 149 14.21 -4.02 -11.59
C GLY A 149 13.96 -4.78 -10.28
N ARG A 150 12.69 -5.03 -10.03
CA ARG A 150 12.24 -5.78 -8.87
C ARG A 150 12.06 -7.26 -9.24
N GLU A 151 12.07 -8.09 -8.21
CA GLU A 151 11.78 -9.54 -8.29
C GLU A 151 10.35 -9.81 -8.81
N ALA A 152 10.13 -11.04 -9.26
CA ALA A 152 8.85 -11.56 -9.67
C ALA A 152 7.86 -11.54 -8.52
N GLY A 153 6.93 -11.02 -8.21
CA GLY A 153 6.07 -10.95 -7.02
C GLY A 153 6.02 -9.55 -6.41
N SER A 154 6.88 -8.63 -6.89
CA SER A 154 6.79 -7.23 -6.55
C SER A 154 5.54 -6.59 -7.17
N GLY A 155 4.71 -5.95 -6.33
CA GLY A 155 3.56 -5.19 -6.81
C GLY A 155 3.97 -3.97 -7.63
N THR A 156 5.08 -3.31 -7.30
CA THR A 156 5.65 -2.20 -8.07
C THR A 156 6.08 -2.65 -9.47
N ARG A 157 6.74 -3.82 -9.59
CA ARG A 157 7.08 -4.39 -10.90
C ARG A 157 5.81 -4.70 -11.70
N SER A 158 4.83 -5.37 -11.11
CA SER A 158 3.58 -5.68 -11.80
C SER A 158 2.88 -4.42 -12.31
N GLY A 159 2.75 -3.40 -11.46
CA GLY A 159 2.15 -2.13 -11.87
C GLY A 159 2.94 -1.42 -12.98
N PHE A 160 4.27 -1.44 -12.94
CA PHE A 160 5.11 -0.90 -13.99
C PHE A 160 4.90 -1.63 -15.32
N GLU A 161 4.98 -2.96 -15.31
CA GLU A 161 4.83 -3.79 -16.51
C GLU A 161 3.42 -3.70 -17.11
N GLU A 162 2.38 -3.54 -16.28
CA GLU A 162 1.00 -3.29 -16.74
C GLU A 162 0.86 -1.92 -17.40
N LEU A 163 1.39 -0.85 -16.79
CA LEU A 163 1.32 0.52 -17.30
C LEU A 163 2.12 0.71 -18.60
N THR A 164 3.19 -0.04 -18.78
CA THR A 164 4.04 0.00 -19.98
C THR A 164 3.70 -1.07 -21.01
N GLU A 165 2.70 -1.92 -20.75
CA GLU A 165 2.29 -3.04 -21.60
C GLU A 165 3.43 -4.06 -21.89
N THR A 166 4.33 -4.20 -20.90
CA THR A 166 5.52 -5.06 -21.00
C THR A 166 5.47 -6.29 -20.09
N VAL A 167 4.29 -6.71 -19.66
CA VAL A 167 4.11 -7.88 -18.79
C VAL A 167 4.86 -9.10 -19.34
N ASP A 168 5.73 -9.68 -18.52
CA ASP A 168 6.58 -10.83 -18.83
C ASP A 168 7.57 -10.63 -20.02
N LYS A 169 7.78 -9.40 -20.47
CA LYS A 169 8.67 -9.07 -21.61
C LYS A 169 9.95 -8.34 -21.19
N CYS A 170 9.99 -7.81 -19.96
CA CYS A 170 11.13 -7.02 -19.49
C CYS A 170 12.40 -7.88 -19.35
N LYS A 171 13.53 -7.31 -19.76
CA LYS A 171 14.85 -7.96 -19.77
C LYS A 171 15.76 -7.38 -18.69
N TYR A 172 15.36 -7.56 -17.42
CA TYR A 172 16.18 -7.11 -16.30
C TYR A 172 17.51 -7.83 -16.26
N ARG A 173 18.61 -7.05 -16.14
CA ARG A 173 19.93 -7.59 -15.87
C ARG A 173 20.13 -7.94 -14.41
N GLN A 174 19.45 -7.21 -13.54
CA GLN A 174 19.46 -7.44 -12.10
C GLN A 174 18.05 -7.28 -11.52
N GLU A 175 17.65 -8.23 -10.70
CA GLU A 175 16.40 -8.18 -9.96
C GLU A 175 16.69 -8.05 -8.46
N LEU A 176 16.04 -7.07 -7.80
CA LEU A 176 16.25 -6.74 -6.40
C LEU A 176 14.97 -6.96 -5.58
N THR A 177 15.14 -7.31 -4.31
CA THR A 177 14.04 -7.78 -3.47
C THR A 177 13.31 -6.68 -2.70
N SER A 178 13.83 -5.44 -2.71
CA SER A 178 13.15 -4.32 -2.07
C SER A 178 13.18 -3.04 -2.91
N THR A 179 12.26 -2.13 -2.65
CA THR A 179 12.26 -0.79 -3.24
C THR A 179 13.52 -0.02 -2.83
N GLY A 180 13.96 -0.17 -1.57
CA GLY A 180 15.17 0.46 -1.07
C GLY A 180 16.43 0.03 -1.81
N ASP A 181 16.55 -1.27 -2.14
CA ASP A 181 17.69 -1.79 -2.88
C ASP A 181 17.79 -1.19 -4.29
N VAL A 182 16.65 -1.02 -4.98
CA VAL A 182 16.61 -0.37 -6.32
C VAL A 182 17.12 1.07 -6.26
N ILE A 183 16.80 1.81 -5.20
CA ILE A 183 17.23 3.21 -5.04
C ILE A 183 18.75 3.30 -4.80
N THR A 184 19.35 2.27 -4.23
CA THR A 184 20.78 2.25 -3.84
C THR A 184 21.68 1.57 -4.87
N ALA A 185 21.12 0.87 -5.86
CA ALA A 185 21.85 0.21 -6.94
C ALA A 185 22.31 1.22 -8.00
#